data_0c3f7c7baf3a9c99adcff897cbec89c9
#
_entry.id   0c3f7c7baf3a9c99adcff897cbec89c9
#
_cell.length_a   1.000
_cell.length_b   1.000
_cell.length_c   1.000
_cell.angle_alpha   90.00
_cell.angle_beta   90.00
_cell.angle_gamma   90.00
#
_symmetry.space_group_name_H-M   'P 1'
#
loop_
_entity.id
_entity.type
_entity.pdbx_description
1 polymer ?
#
loop_
_entity_poly.entity_id
_entity_poly.type
_entity_poly.pdbx_seq_one_letter_code
_entity_poly.pdbx_strand_id
1 'polypeptide(L)'
;MGFKVVCLCSGGLDSTTAASIAKKEGGEIHLFHILYGQKAEQRELMAIEKISQFFNAEVKVVRTDLFQNISPLTTAQASIPVGDKVDLDDYSTPSTWVYCRNLVFGSMAAAYAESIGAEKIYVGFNAEEAKSYPDNRPEFVDRFNHLLKKSIASFSSPPIIEAPLIHLHKSDIVKLGTGVNAPLELSWSCYRNGDKHCGVCEACQHRLRGFKDAGIFDPTEYE
;
A
#
# COMPACT_ATOMS: atom_id res chain seq x y z
N MET A 1 -15.50 -20.14 -11.21
CA MET A 1 -15.53 -18.66 -11.18
C MET A 1 -14.51 -18.24 -10.13
N GLY A 2 -13.69 -17.23 -10.42
CA GLY A 2 -12.78 -16.67 -9.42
C GLY A 2 -13.57 -15.98 -8.30
N PHE A 3 -12.99 -15.87 -7.12
CA PHE A 3 -13.55 -15.11 -6.00
C PHE A 3 -13.13 -13.62 -6.14
N LYS A 4 -14.04 -12.71 -5.78
CA LYS A 4 -13.74 -11.27 -5.85
C LYS A 4 -12.84 -10.85 -4.70
N VAL A 5 -11.85 -10.01 -5.01
CA VAL A 5 -10.94 -9.44 -4.03
C VAL A 5 -10.83 -7.92 -4.19
N VAL A 6 -10.81 -7.21 -3.09
CA VAL A 6 -10.45 -5.79 -3.05
C VAL A 6 -8.98 -5.69 -2.72
N CYS A 7 -8.19 -4.98 -3.53
CA CYS A 7 -6.81 -4.65 -3.20
C CYS A 7 -6.72 -3.18 -2.81
N LEU A 8 -6.47 -2.91 -1.52
CA LEU A 8 -6.18 -1.56 -1.05
C LEU A 8 -4.80 -1.16 -1.59
N CYS A 9 -4.79 -0.39 -2.67
CA CYS A 9 -3.61 -0.17 -3.48
C CYS A 9 -3.28 1.32 -3.60
N SER A 10 -2.11 1.71 -3.09
CA SER A 10 -1.56 3.05 -3.24
C SER A 10 -0.83 3.27 -4.58
N GLY A 11 -0.57 2.20 -5.33
CA GLY A 11 0.32 2.21 -6.49
C GLY A 11 1.79 2.05 -6.13
N GLY A 12 2.13 1.90 -4.84
CA GLY A 12 3.48 1.61 -4.36
C GLY A 12 3.88 0.14 -4.54
N LEU A 13 5.17 -0.15 -4.35
CA LEU A 13 5.79 -1.46 -4.53
C LEU A 13 5.04 -2.59 -3.78
N ASP A 14 4.77 -2.38 -2.49
CA ASP A 14 4.20 -3.41 -1.62
C ASP A 14 2.74 -3.72 -1.98
N SER A 15 1.92 -2.69 -2.14
CA SER A 15 0.50 -2.86 -2.50
C SER A 15 0.33 -3.47 -3.90
N THR A 16 1.23 -3.15 -4.85
CA THR A 16 1.26 -3.76 -6.18
C THR A 16 1.66 -5.23 -6.11
N THR A 17 2.64 -5.57 -5.26
CA THR A 17 3.04 -6.97 -5.02
C THR A 17 1.90 -7.76 -4.37
N ALA A 18 1.21 -7.20 -3.37
CA ALA A 18 0.06 -7.85 -2.73
C ALA A 18 -1.09 -8.10 -3.72
N ALA A 19 -1.38 -7.14 -4.61
CA ALA A 19 -2.38 -7.33 -5.67
C ALA A 19 -1.98 -8.43 -6.67
N SER A 20 -0.67 -8.53 -6.98
CA SER A 20 -0.16 -9.59 -7.88
C SER A 20 -0.27 -10.98 -7.26
N ILE A 21 -0.10 -11.09 -5.93
CA ILE A 21 -0.32 -12.34 -5.20
C ILE A 21 -1.81 -12.72 -5.27
N ALA A 22 -2.71 -11.77 -4.99
CA ALA A 22 -4.15 -11.99 -5.09
C ALA A 22 -4.56 -12.49 -6.48
N LYS A 23 -3.97 -11.91 -7.55
CA LYS A 23 -4.19 -12.36 -8.94
C LYS A 23 -3.71 -13.79 -9.17
N LYS A 24 -2.51 -14.11 -8.66
CA LYS A 24 -1.93 -15.46 -8.79
C LYS A 24 -2.76 -16.53 -8.07
N GLU A 25 -3.43 -16.18 -6.98
CA GLU A 25 -4.36 -17.03 -6.24
C GLU A 25 -5.72 -17.21 -6.94
N GLY A 26 -5.93 -16.58 -8.09
CA GLY A 26 -7.16 -16.68 -8.88
C GLY A 26 -8.22 -15.64 -8.54
N GLY A 27 -7.86 -14.60 -7.79
CA GLY A 27 -8.76 -13.49 -7.46
C GLY A 27 -9.15 -12.64 -8.67
N GLU A 28 -10.42 -12.26 -8.76
CA GLU A 28 -10.91 -11.19 -9.60
C GLU A 28 -10.59 -9.86 -8.91
N ILE A 29 -9.63 -9.11 -9.47
CA ILE A 29 -9.04 -7.94 -8.82
C ILE A 29 -9.94 -6.71 -8.97
N HIS A 30 -10.28 -6.07 -7.84
CA HIS A 30 -10.86 -4.74 -7.75
C HIS A 30 -9.88 -3.85 -6.98
N LEU A 31 -9.26 -2.90 -7.65
CA LEU A 31 -8.33 -1.96 -6.99
C LEU A 31 -9.12 -0.89 -6.25
N PHE A 32 -8.74 -0.63 -5.00
CA PHE A 32 -9.32 0.42 -4.19
C PHE A 32 -8.23 1.42 -3.82
N HIS A 33 -8.34 2.65 -4.34
CA HIS A 33 -7.37 3.72 -4.15
C HIS A 33 -7.99 4.89 -3.41
N ILE A 34 -7.27 5.44 -2.43
CA ILE A 34 -7.75 6.55 -1.60
C ILE A 34 -6.84 7.75 -1.80
N LEU A 35 -7.45 8.85 -2.24
CA LEU A 35 -6.85 10.17 -2.29
C LEU A 35 -7.18 10.91 -1.00
N TYR A 36 -6.15 11.22 -0.18
CA TYR A 36 -6.32 11.79 1.16
C TYR A 36 -5.51 13.08 1.37
N GLY A 37 -5.12 13.74 0.26
CA GLY A 37 -4.31 14.95 0.26
C GLY A 37 -2.81 14.69 0.37
N GLN A 38 -2.36 13.47 0.07
CA GLN A 38 -0.94 13.13 0.05
C GLN A 38 -0.19 13.86 -1.06
N LYS A 39 1.07 14.25 -0.78
CA LYS A 39 1.90 15.01 -1.74
C LYS A 39 2.12 14.30 -3.09
N ALA A 40 2.15 12.97 -3.10
CA ALA A 40 2.33 12.15 -4.29
C ALA A 40 1.02 11.81 -5.03
N GLU A 41 -0.10 12.44 -4.67
CA GLU A 41 -1.45 12.10 -5.14
C GLU A 41 -1.55 11.86 -6.66
N GLN A 42 -0.99 12.76 -7.46
CA GLN A 42 -1.08 12.66 -8.93
C GLN A 42 -0.28 11.46 -9.46
N ARG A 43 0.92 11.24 -8.92
CA ARG A 43 1.78 10.14 -9.36
C ARG A 43 1.26 8.78 -8.91
N GLU A 44 0.73 8.70 -7.70
CA GLU A 44 0.06 7.49 -7.22
C GLU A 44 -1.15 7.16 -8.09
N LEU A 45 -1.98 8.15 -8.44
CA LEU A 45 -3.12 7.95 -9.32
C LEU A 45 -2.70 7.45 -10.71
N MET A 46 -1.66 8.06 -11.31
CA MET A 46 -1.12 7.61 -12.60
C MET A 46 -0.57 6.17 -12.52
N ALA A 47 0.08 5.80 -11.42
CA ALA A 47 0.56 4.45 -11.20
C ALA A 47 -0.61 3.45 -11.11
N ILE A 48 -1.64 3.78 -10.33
CA ILE A 48 -2.85 2.95 -10.20
C ILE A 48 -3.55 2.75 -11.54
N GLU A 49 -3.67 3.78 -12.38
CA GLU A 49 -4.26 3.66 -13.72
C GLU A 49 -3.49 2.66 -14.58
N LYS A 50 -2.16 2.73 -14.60
CA LYS A 50 -1.32 1.78 -15.35
C LYS A 50 -1.40 0.36 -14.78
N ILE A 51 -1.37 0.22 -13.46
CA ILE A 51 -1.48 -1.07 -12.76
C ILE A 51 -2.86 -1.69 -13.02
N SER A 52 -3.93 -0.89 -13.07
CA SER A 52 -5.27 -1.38 -13.38
C SER A 52 -5.36 -1.95 -14.80
N GLN A 53 -4.74 -1.26 -15.77
CA GLN A 53 -4.65 -1.75 -17.14
C GLN A 53 -3.88 -3.07 -17.22
N PHE A 54 -2.77 -3.18 -16.49
CA PHE A 54 -1.98 -4.42 -16.43
C PHE A 54 -2.80 -5.60 -15.90
N PHE A 55 -3.58 -5.40 -14.83
CA PHE A 55 -4.44 -6.45 -14.27
C PHE A 55 -5.76 -6.65 -15.02
N ASN A 56 -6.12 -5.76 -15.95
CA ASN A 56 -7.46 -5.64 -16.51
C ASN A 56 -8.51 -5.59 -15.39
N ALA A 57 -8.30 -4.68 -14.43
CA ALA A 57 -9.07 -4.57 -13.20
C ALA A 57 -9.80 -3.24 -13.10
N GLU A 58 -10.97 -3.23 -12.47
CA GLU A 58 -11.68 -2.00 -12.12
C GLU A 58 -10.94 -1.27 -10.99
N VAL A 59 -10.97 0.06 -11.05
CA VAL A 59 -10.45 0.94 -9.99
C VAL A 59 -11.58 1.71 -9.35
N LYS A 60 -11.75 1.57 -8.06
CA LYS A 60 -12.55 2.47 -7.23
C LYS A 60 -11.63 3.50 -6.59
N VAL A 61 -11.74 4.75 -7.02
CA VAL A 61 -11.04 5.88 -6.40
C VAL A 61 -11.99 6.60 -5.45
N VAL A 62 -11.55 6.83 -4.22
CA VAL A 62 -12.27 7.58 -3.19
C VAL A 62 -11.42 8.73 -2.72
N ARG A 63 -12.01 9.89 -2.50
CA ARG A 63 -11.35 11.08 -1.95
C ARG A 63 -11.88 11.38 -0.55
N THR A 64 -10.95 11.73 0.34
CA THR A 64 -11.28 12.22 1.70
C THR A 64 -10.38 13.40 2.07
N ASP A 65 -10.89 14.37 2.78
CA ASP A 65 -10.17 15.50 3.35
C ASP A 65 -9.81 15.32 4.84
N LEU A 66 -10.22 14.18 5.42
CA LEU A 66 -10.02 13.86 6.83
C LEU A 66 -8.56 14.04 7.30
N PHE A 67 -7.60 13.77 6.44
CA PHE A 67 -6.17 13.76 6.77
C PHE A 67 -5.43 15.04 6.34
N GLN A 68 -6.15 16.07 5.87
CA GLN A 68 -5.52 17.32 5.47
C GLN A 68 -4.83 18.01 6.65
N ASN A 69 -3.60 18.45 6.44
CA ASN A 69 -2.78 19.24 7.39
C ASN A 69 -2.49 18.54 8.74
N ILE A 70 -2.56 17.21 8.82
CA ILE A 70 -2.24 16.47 10.06
C ILE A 70 -0.89 15.74 10.02
N SER A 71 -0.20 15.75 8.89
CA SER A 71 1.12 15.13 8.70
C SER A 71 1.91 15.90 7.64
N PRO A 72 3.25 15.87 7.65
CA PRO A 72 4.05 16.40 6.56
C PRO A 72 3.69 15.82 5.17
N LEU A 73 3.17 14.60 5.10
CA LEU A 73 2.70 14.01 3.84
C LEU A 73 1.43 14.67 3.30
N THR A 74 0.61 15.28 4.16
CA THR A 74 -0.70 15.87 3.82
C THR A 74 -0.76 17.38 4.03
N THR A 75 0.37 18.00 4.40
CA THR A 75 0.49 19.45 4.60
C THR A 75 1.35 20.04 3.48
N ALA A 76 0.79 20.89 2.65
CA ALA A 76 1.44 21.40 1.44
C ALA A 76 2.80 22.06 1.74
N GLN A 77 2.87 22.91 2.78
CA GLN A 77 4.05 23.69 3.17
C GLN A 77 5.06 22.92 4.04
N ALA A 78 4.69 21.78 4.61
CA ALA A 78 5.57 20.98 5.44
C ALA A 78 6.65 20.28 4.61
N SER A 79 7.89 20.27 5.11
CA SER A 79 8.98 19.52 4.50
C SER A 79 8.94 18.05 4.94
N ILE A 80 9.26 17.14 4.01
CA ILE A 80 9.47 15.71 4.29
C ILE A 80 10.97 15.52 4.59
N PRO A 81 11.34 14.66 5.56
CA PRO A 81 12.74 14.29 5.76
C PRO A 81 13.36 13.69 4.50
N VAL A 82 14.58 14.08 4.16
CA VAL A 82 15.31 13.61 2.98
C VAL A 82 16.81 13.48 3.27
N GLY A 83 17.51 12.60 2.53
CA GLY A 83 18.94 12.39 2.64
C GLY A 83 19.35 11.95 4.05
N ASP A 84 20.34 12.64 4.64
CA ASP A 84 20.89 12.31 5.97
C ASP A 84 19.91 12.48 7.13
N LYS A 85 18.73 13.06 6.89
CA LYS A 85 17.65 13.15 7.89
C LYS A 85 16.75 11.92 7.91
N VAL A 86 17.00 10.96 7.06
CA VAL A 86 16.28 9.67 7.00
C VAL A 86 17.17 8.60 7.59
N ASP A 87 16.73 8.00 8.68
CA ASP A 87 17.36 6.82 9.27
C ASP A 87 16.41 5.63 9.09
N LEU A 88 16.79 4.70 8.22
CA LEU A 88 16.00 3.50 7.92
C LEU A 88 16.03 2.47 9.05
N ASP A 89 16.87 2.65 10.05
CA ASP A 89 17.03 1.76 11.20
C ASP A 89 16.49 2.40 12.49
N ASP A 90 15.93 3.63 12.41
CA ASP A 90 15.13 4.23 13.48
C ASP A 90 13.70 3.67 13.45
N TYR A 91 13.33 2.94 14.50
CA TYR A 91 12.00 2.34 14.66
C TYR A 91 11.04 3.19 15.49
N SER A 92 11.38 4.43 15.79
CA SER A 92 10.44 5.38 16.38
C SER A 92 9.35 5.76 15.36
N THR A 93 8.23 6.28 15.85
CA THR A 93 7.17 6.75 14.94
C THR A 93 7.69 7.93 14.11
N PRO A 94 7.79 7.80 12.78
CA PRO A 94 8.35 8.86 11.95
C PRO A 94 7.43 10.08 11.88
N SER A 95 8.02 11.24 11.61
CA SER A 95 7.27 12.49 11.45
C SER A 95 6.26 12.46 10.31
N THR A 96 6.43 11.55 9.36
CA THR A 96 5.53 11.29 8.23
C THR A 96 4.29 10.48 8.60
N TRP A 97 4.14 10.05 9.86
CA TRP A 97 2.98 9.34 10.35
C TRP A 97 1.66 10.10 10.06
N VAL A 98 0.68 9.40 9.51
CA VAL A 98 -0.69 9.90 9.32
C VAL A 98 -1.59 9.14 10.29
N TYR A 99 -2.17 9.85 11.26
CA TYR A 99 -2.87 9.28 12.42
C TYR A 99 -4.00 8.32 12.02
N CYS A 100 -3.95 7.08 12.53
CA CYS A 100 -4.97 6.03 12.30
C CYS A 100 -5.32 5.77 10.82
N ARG A 101 -4.41 6.08 9.90
CA ARG A 101 -4.69 6.02 8.46
C ARG A 101 -5.15 4.63 8.03
N ASN A 102 -4.42 3.59 8.41
CA ASN A 102 -4.72 2.23 7.95
C ASN A 102 -6.00 1.66 8.59
N LEU A 103 -6.36 2.09 9.80
CA LEU A 103 -7.64 1.77 10.41
C LEU A 103 -8.81 2.32 9.58
N VAL A 104 -8.73 3.60 9.18
CA VAL A 104 -9.76 4.25 8.35
C VAL A 104 -9.80 3.61 6.95
N PHE A 105 -8.64 3.41 6.32
CA PHE A 105 -8.54 2.84 4.98
C PHE A 105 -9.07 1.40 4.94
N GLY A 106 -8.73 0.59 5.95
CA GLY A 106 -9.27 -0.76 6.10
C GLY A 106 -10.80 -0.76 6.22
N SER A 107 -11.37 0.18 6.99
CA SER A 107 -12.82 0.32 7.13
C SER A 107 -13.51 0.74 5.82
N MET A 108 -12.92 1.67 5.08
CA MET A 108 -13.42 2.07 3.76
C MET A 108 -13.33 0.93 2.74
N ALA A 109 -12.22 0.19 2.73
CA ALA A 109 -12.04 -0.99 1.88
C ALA A 109 -13.04 -2.11 2.24
N ALA A 110 -13.34 -2.30 3.53
CA ALA A 110 -14.33 -3.28 3.99
C ALA A 110 -15.74 -2.93 3.53
N ALA A 111 -16.14 -1.65 3.62
CA ALA A 111 -17.41 -1.20 3.10
C ALA A 111 -17.54 -1.39 1.58
N TYR A 112 -16.46 -1.13 0.84
CA TYR A 112 -16.44 -1.39 -0.60
C TYR A 112 -16.49 -2.89 -0.89
N ALA A 113 -15.71 -3.71 -0.17
CA ALA A 113 -15.71 -5.16 -0.32
C ALA A 113 -17.11 -5.74 -0.07
N GLU A 114 -17.80 -5.30 0.99
CA GLU A 114 -19.19 -5.68 1.28
C GLU A 114 -20.12 -5.31 0.12
N SER A 115 -19.97 -4.11 -0.44
CA SER A 115 -20.88 -3.61 -1.50
C SER A 115 -20.78 -4.39 -2.82
N ILE A 116 -19.63 -5.00 -3.12
CA ILE A 116 -19.40 -5.77 -4.36
C ILE A 116 -19.40 -7.29 -4.16
N GLY A 117 -19.56 -7.75 -2.92
CA GLY A 117 -19.50 -9.17 -2.58
C GLY A 117 -18.09 -9.76 -2.66
N ALA A 118 -17.07 -9.01 -2.32
CA ALA A 118 -15.70 -9.51 -2.27
C ALA A 118 -15.45 -10.31 -1.00
N GLU A 119 -14.64 -11.37 -1.12
CA GLU A 119 -14.35 -12.29 -0.02
C GLU A 119 -13.11 -11.89 0.78
N LYS A 120 -12.18 -11.16 0.14
CA LYS A 120 -10.89 -10.78 0.72
C LYS A 120 -10.53 -9.33 0.41
N ILE A 121 -9.76 -8.73 1.32
CA ILE A 121 -9.16 -7.39 1.16
C ILE A 121 -7.65 -7.56 1.29
N TYR A 122 -6.91 -7.38 0.21
CA TYR A 122 -5.45 -7.46 0.21
C TYR A 122 -4.82 -6.13 0.55
N VAL A 123 -3.84 -6.15 1.48
CA VAL A 123 -3.06 -4.99 1.91
C VAL A 123 -1.56 -5.25 1.82
N GLY A 124 -0.78 -4.20 1.59
CA GLY A 124 0.69 -4.28 1.44
C GLY A 124 1.46 -4.07 2.76
N PHE A 125 0.89 -4.45 3.92
CA PHE A 125 1.59 -4.34 5.20
C PHE A 125 2.79 -5.26 5.26
N ASN A 126 3.90 -4.80 5.83
CA ASN A 126 5.17 -5.52 5.84
C ASN A 126 5.92 -5.42 7.17
N ALA A 127 6.94 -6.26 7.34
CA ALA A 127 7.68 -6.38 8.60
C ALA A 127 8.55 -5.16 8.96
N GLU A 128 9.02 -4.39 7.96
CA GLU A 128 9.81 -3.18 8.22
C GLU A 128 8.92 -2.07 8.77
N GLU A 129 7.80 -1.81 8.11
CA GLU A 129 6.83 -0.80 8.55
C GLU A 129 6.17 -1.16 9.89
N ALA A 130 5.94 -2.45 10.17
CA ALA A 130 5.38 -2.91 11.43
C ALA A 130 6.22 -2.56 12.67
N LYS A 131 7.50 -2.24 12.50
CA LYS A 131 8.37 -1.79 13.58
C LYS A 131 7.98 -0.41 14.09
N SER A 132 7.66 0.52 13.18
CA SER A 132 7.34 1.93 13.48
C SER A 132 5.84 2.21 13.49
N TYR A 133 5.04 1.45 12.72
CA TYR A 133 3.60 1.67 12.55
C TYR A 133 2.79 0.55 13.20
N PRO A 134 2.08 0.82 14.31
CA PRO A 134 1.30 -0.20 15.02
C PRO A 134 0.15 -0.78 14.17
N ASP A 135 -0.37 -0.03 13.22
CA ASP A 135 -1.45 -0.43 12.30
C ASP A 135 -0.95 -1.18 11.05
N ASN A 136 0.31 -1.60 11.05
CA ASN A 136 0.91 -2.55 10.11
C ASN A 136 1.27 -3.90 10.75
N ARG A 137 0.98 -4.10 12.04
CA ARG A 137 1.36 -5.31 12.79
C ARG A 137 0.38 -6.46 12.58
N PRO A 138 0.84 -7.72 12.70
CA PRO A 138 -0.05 -8.89 12.64
C PRO A 138 -1.24 -8.80 13.60
N GLU A 139 -1.00 -8.33 14.85
CA GLU A 139 -2.05 -8.19 15.85
C GLU A 139 -3.14 -7.18 15.45
N PHE A 140 -2.77 -6.14 14.68
CA PHE A 140 -3.74 -5.20 14.13
C PHE A 140 -4.65 -5.91 13.11
N VAL A 141 -4.08 -6.67 12.18
CA VAL A 141 -4.83 -7.42 11.16
C VAL A 141 -5.78 -8.43 11.82
N ASP A 142 -5.30 -9.19 12.81
CA ASP A 142 -6.11 -10.16 13.53
C ASP A 142 -7.31 -9.50 14.23
N ARG A 143 -7.08 -8.40 14.95
CA ARG A 143 -8.15 -7.69 15.64
C ARG A 143 -9.12 -7.02 14.67
N PHE A 144 -8.60 -6.49 13.56
CA PHE A 144 -9.45 -5.91 12.52
C PHE A 144 -10.36 -6.98 11.90
N ASN A 145 -9.84 -8.16 11.60
CA ASN A 145 -10.63 -9.30 11.11
C ASN A 145 -11.69 -9.77 12.13
N HIS A 146 -11.39 -9.71 13.41
CA HIS A 146 -12.40 -9.96 14.46
C HIS A 146 -13.49 -8.90 14.47
N LEU A 147 -13.15 -7.62 14.23
CA LEU A 147 -14.12 -6.53 14.12
C LEU A 147 -15.03 -6.71 12.91
N LEU A 148 -14.47 -7.06 11.74
CA LEU A 148 -15.24 -7.30 10.51
C LEU A 148 -16.31 -8.37 10.70
N LYS A 149 -16.00 -9.45 11.42
CA LYS A 149 -16.97 -10.51 11.77
C LYS A 149 -18.15 -10.05 12.63
N LYS A 150 -18.06 -8.86 13.26
CA LYS A 150 -19.09 -8.29 14.11
C LYS A 150 -19.82 -7.11 13.49
N SER A 151 -19.24 -6.51 12.47
CA SER A 151 -19.76 -5.26 11.86
C SER A 151 -20.40 -5.49 10.49
N ILE A 152 -20.04 -6.53 9.75
CA ILE A 152 -20.59 -6.81 8.42
C ILE A 152 -21.79 -7.74 8.56
N ALA A 153 -22.94 -7.28 8.05
CA ALA A 153 -24.20 -7.99 8.17
C ALA A 153 -24.64 -8.72 6.89
N SER A 154 -24.11 -8.33 5.73
CA SER A 154 -24.57 -8.79 4.42
C SER A 154 -24.15 -10.22 4.07
N PHE A 155 -23.20 -10.81 4.80
CA PHE A 155 -22.63 -12.12 4.52
C PHE A 155 -22.61 -13.01 5.74
N SER A 156 -22.87 -14.31 5.52
CA SER A 156 -22.60 -15.35 6.52
C SER A 156 -21.09 -15.52 6.79
N SER A 157 -20.25 -15.16 5.81
CA SER A 157 -18.78 -15.13 5.92
C SER A 157 -18.27 -13.76 5.44
N PRO A 158 -18.07 -12.79 6.34
CA PRO A 158 -17.61 -11.46 5.96
C PRO A 158 -16.21 -11.49 5.36
N PRO A 159 -15.86 -10.52 4.50
CA PRO A 159 -14.52 -10.42 3.94
C PRO A 159 -13.47 -10.29 5.04
N ILE A 160 -12.28 -10.81 4.78
CA ILE A 160 -11.13 -10.72 5.68
C ILE A 160 -10.00 -9.90 5.04
N ILE A 161 -9.23 -9.22 5.88
CA ILE A 161 -7.98 -8.61 5.46
C ILE A 161 -6.92 -9.70 5.37
N GLU A 162 -6.30 -9.79 4.19
CA GLU A 162 -5.12 -10.59 3.89
C GLU A 162 -3.91 -9.67 3.75
N ALA A 163 -2.87 -9.93 4.52
CA ALA A 163 -1.62 -9.18 4.49
C ALA A 163 -0.45 -10.12 4.12
N PRO A 164 -0.31 -10.51 2.84
CA PRO A 164 0.63 -11.57 2.45
C PRO A 164 2.10 -11.19 2.65
N LEU A 165 2.40 -9.92 2.87
CA LEU A 165 3.76 -9.41 3.05
C LEU A 165 4.12 -9.14 4.53
N ILE A 166 3.22 -9.42 5.46
CA ILE A 166 3.28 -8.96 6.86
C ILE A 166 4.56 -9.37 7.61
N HIS A 167 5.17 -10.49 7.20
CA HIS A 167 6.41 -11.03 7.79
C HIS A 167 7.64 -10.83 6.90
N LEU A 168 7.51 -10.12 5.77
CA LEU A 168 8.57 -9.97 4.78
C LEU A 168 9.28 -8.62 4.93
N HIS A 169 10.60 -8.64 4.74
CA HIS A 169 11.42 -7.44 4.55
C HIS A 169 11.35 -6.95 3.09
N LYS A 170 11.75 -5.71 2.85
CA LYS A 170 11.63 -5.09 1.52
C LYS A 170 12.35 -5.90 0.43
N SER A 171 13.50 -6.48 0.73
CA SER A 171 14.23 -7.34 -0.21
C SER A 171 13.46 -8.62 -0.58
N ASP A 172 12.75 -9.22 0.39
CA ASP A 172 11.94 -10.42 0.12
C ASP A 172 10.69 -10.07 -0.69
N ILE A 173 10.11 -8.88 -0.42
CA ILE A 173 8.98 -8.37 -1.20
C ILE A 173 9.38 -8.13 -2.66
N VAL A 174 10.57 -7.57 -2.92
CA VAL A 174 11.10 -7.40 -4.29
C VAL A 174 11.27 -8.75 -4.98
N LYS A 175 11.89 -9.74 -4.32
CA LYS A 175 12.04 -11.10 -4.86
C LYS A 175 10.70 -11.76 -5.14
N LEU A 176 9.78 -11.67 -4.21
CA LEU A 176 8.43 -12.24 -4.35
C LEU A 176 7.67 -11.54 -5.47
N GLY A 177 7.68 -10.20 -5.52
CA GLY A 177 7.04 -9.40 -6.56
C GLY A 177 7.55 -9.79 -7.96
N THR A 178 8.86 -9.91 -8.11
CA THR A 178 9.48 -10.41 -9.36
C THR A 178 9.01 -11.84 -9.68
N GLY A 179 8.97 -12.73 -8.69
CA GLY A 179 8.54 -14.12 -8.86
C GLY A 179 7.04 -14.31 -9.17
N VAL A 180 6.20 -13.33 -8.86
CA VAL A 180 4.77 -13.32 -9.23
C VAL A 180 4.48 -12.41 -10.43
N ASN A 181 5.50 -11.91 -11.13
CA ASN A 181 5.40 -10.97 -12.25
C ASN A 181 4.60 -9.70 -11.89
N ALA A 182 4.84 -9.15 -10.70
CA ALA A 182 4.26 -7.86 -10.33
C ALA A 182 4.85 -6.76 -11.21
N PRO A 183 4.04 -5.81 -11.71
CA PRO A 183 4.50 -4.72 -12.56
C PRO A 183 5.22 -3.64 -11.72
N LEU A 184 6.39 -3.99 -11.16
CA LEU A 184 7.14 -3.13 -10.25
C LEU A 184 7.64 -1.85 -10.92
N GLU A 185 7.85 -1.89 -12.24
CA GLU A 185 8.19 -0.74 -13.09
C GLU A 185 7.07 0.31 -13.20
N LEU A 186 5.83 -0.09 -12.96
CA LEU A 186 4.67 0.80 -12.97
C LEU A 186 4.41 1.44 -11.60
N SER A 187 5.07 0.94 -10.55
CA SER A 187 4.81 1.38 -9.17
C SER A 187 5.48 2.70 -8.83
N TRP A 188 4.82 3.50 -7.99
CA TRP A 188 5.32 4.79 -7.51
C TRP A 188 5.52 4.77 -5.99
N SER A 189 6.77 4.85 -5.54
CA SER A 189 7.12 4.84 -4.10
C SER A 189 7.42 6.24 -3.54
N CYS A 190 7.85 7.19 -4.38
CA CYS A 190 8.28 8.50 -3.93
C CYS A 190 7.14 9.31 -3.27
N TYR A 191 7.47 10.01 -2.17
CA TYR A 191 6.51 10.92 -1.51
C TYR A 191 6.24 12.23 -2.28
N ARG A 192 6.89 12.46 -3.43
CA ARG A 192 6.76 13.67 -4.25
C ARG A 192 6.04 13.39 -5.56
N ASN A 193 5.49 14.46 -6.14
CA ASN A 193 4.87 14.47 -7.48
C ASN A 193 5.87 14.80 -8.61
N GLY A 194 7.17 14.52 -8.44
CA GLY A 194 8.20 14.74 -9.48
C GLY A 194 8.00 13.87 -10.73
N ASP A 195 8.78 14.12 -11.77
CA ASP A 195 8.75 13.27 -12.98
C ASP A 195 9.46 11.95 -12.77
N LYS A 196 10.46 11.94 -11.88
CA LYS A 196 11.20 10.77 -11.43
C LYS A 196 11.09 10.62 -9.92
N HIS A 197 11.48 9.47 -9.40
CA HIS A 197 11.65 9.29 -7.97
C HIS A 197 12.81 10.14 -7.47
N CYS A 198 12.64 10.82 -6.32
CA CYS A 198 13.69 11.72 -5.82
C CYS A 198 14.93 11.01 -5.25
N GLY A 199 14.89 9.70 -5.05
CA GLY A 199 15.98 8.90 -4.48
C GLY A 199 16.32 9.15 -3.01
N VAL A 200 15.84 10.25 -2.41
CA VAL A 200 16.31 10.74 -1.11
C VAL A 200 15.24 10.77 0.00
N CYS A 201 13.95 10.60 -0.31
CA CYS A 201 12.92 10.45 0.73
C CYS A 201 12.93 9.03 1.30
N GLU A 202 12.36 8.84 2.48
CA GLU A 202 12.32 7.56 3.19
C GLU A 202 11.81 6.40 2.30
N ALA A 203 10.68 6.57 1.61
CA ALA A 203 10.14 5.53 0.74
C ALA A 203 11.05 5.20 -0.46
N CYS A 204 11.75 6.19 -1.04
CA CYS A 204 12.75 5.93 -2.08
C CYS A 204 13.96 5.18 -1.51
N GLN A 205 14.45 5.54 -0.34
CA GLN A 205 15.60 4.87 0.28
C GLN A 205 15.26 3.42 0.67
N HIS A 206 14.07 3.16 1.22
CA HIS A 206 13.59 1.79 1.45
C HIS A 206 13.50 0.98 0.15
N ARG A 207 13.00 1.57 -0.93
CA ARG A 207 12.94 0.91 -2.24
C ARG A 207 14.33 0.57 -2.75
N LEU A 208 15.24 1.55 -2.79
CA LEU A 208 16.63 1.36 -3.24
C LEU A 208 17.35 0.28 -2.43
N ARG A 209 17.22 0.31 -1.09
CA ARG A 209 17.77 -0.72 -0.21
C ARG A 209 17.17 -2.10 -0.54
N GLY A 210 15.85 -2.17 -0.68
CA GLY A 210 15.16 -3.42 -0.98
C GLY A 210 15.62 -4.09 -2.27
N PHE A 211 15.74 -3.33 -3.38
CA PHE A 211 16.22 -3.86 -4.65
C PHE A 211 17.70 -4.25 -4.59
N LYS A 212 18.55 -3.42 -3.96
CA LYS A 212 19.97 -3.71 -3.74
C LYS A 212 20.17 -5.01 -2.97
N ASP A 213 19.47 -5.16 -1.83
CA ASP A 213 19.61 -6.34 -0.96
C ASP A 213 18.98 -7.59 -1.59
N ALA A 214 18.00 -7.43 -2.47
CA ALA A 214 17.46 -8.51 -3.28
C ALA A 214 18.42 -8.98 -4.39
N GLY A 215 19.41 -8.16 -4.78
CA GLY A 215 20.27 -8.40 -5.93
C GLY A 215 19.54 -8.29 -7.27
N ILE A 216 18.45 -7.51 -7.32
CA ILE A 216 17.59 -7.31 -8.49
C ILE A 216 17.72 -5.84 -8.93
N PHE A 217 17.78 -5.61 -10.24
CA PHE A 217 17.82 -4.25 -10.79
C PHE A 217 16.46 -3.55 -10.53
N ASP A 218 16.51 -2.33 -9.99
CA ASP A 218 15.31 -1.50 -9.85
C ASP A 218 14.97 -0.84 -11.20
N PRO A 219 13.81 -1.14 -11.80
CA PRO A 219 13.43 -0.56 -13.09
C PRO A 219 13.02 0.92 -13.00
N THR A 220 13.03 1.50 -11.82
CA THR A 220 12.60 2.88 -11.55
C THR A 220 13.69 3.89 -11.91
N GLU A 221 13.29 5.02 -12.51
CA GLU A 221 14.19 6.16 -12.75
C GLU A 221 14.22 7.09 -11.52
N TYR A 222 15.42 7.55 -11.18
CA TYR A 222 15.66 8.49 -10.09
C TYR A 222 16.21 9.83 -10.61
N GLU A 223 16.02 10.93 -9.83
CA GLU A 223 16.59 12.26 -10.07
C GLU A 223 18.13 12.25 -9.98
#